data_f8706820c0e5adeba574ace5a855d516
#
_entry.id   f8706820c0e5adeba574ace5a855d516
#
_cell.length_a   1.000
_cell.length_b   1.000
_cell.length_c   1.000
_cell.angle_alpha   90.00
_cell.angle_beta   90.00
_cell.angle_gamma   90.00
#
_symmetry.space_group_name_H-M   'P 1'
#
loop_
_entity.id
_entity.type
_entity.pdbx_description
1 polymer ?
#
loop_
_entity_poly.entity_id
_entity_poly.type
_entity_poly.pdbx_seq_one_letter_code
_entity_poly.pdbx_strand_id
1 'polypeptide(L)'
;MNLLTKIMQFIHRILGTALSILFLVWFLSGLVMIYHTFPRADRADKRAKMDILSLENLPSLDQIEKRLPQNERISHVTLNSYLGQTVFHIRTEKGSYDIPADSTERLPVIDWNHIQRVASLWNTSSIAKVDSLYTLDQWIPFGRLKEEFPIYKFHFADPERHELYISS
;
A
#
# COMPACT_ATOMS: atom_id res chain seq x y z
N MET A 1 -56.20 1.31 30.81
CA MET A 1 -55.03 1.37 29.92
C MET A 1 -55.50 1.10 28.52
N ASN A 2 -55.42 2.09 27.64
CA ASN A 2 -56.00 2.02 26.30
C ASN A 2 -55.30 0.99 25.43
N LEU A 3 -56.05 0.33 24.53
CA LEU A 3 -55.51 -0.65 23.58
C LEU A 3 -54.25 -0.15 22.83
N LEU A 4 -54.29 1.12 22.43
CA LEU A 4 -53.20 1.78 21.76
C LEU A 4 -51.89 1.78 22.59
N THR A 5 -52.01 2.05 23.91
CA THR A 5 -50.83 2.04 24.81
C THR A 5 -50.20 0.63 24.92
N LYS A 6 -51.04 -0.41 24.97
CA LYS A 6 -50.54 -1.79 25.01
C LYS A 6 -49.82 -2.17 23.71
N ILE A 7 -50.37 -1.80 22.59
CA ILE A 7 -49.73 -2.04 21.27
C ILE A 7 -48.41 -1.31 21.17
N MET A 8 -48.35 -0.03 21.54
CA MET A 8 -47.10 0.75 21.52
C MET A 8 -46.03 0.14 22.43
N GLN A 9 -46.42 -0.28 23.64
CA GLN A 9 -45.47 -0.92 24.57
C GLN A 9 -44.96 -2.27 24.03
N PHE A 10 -45.83 -3.04 23.37
CA PHE A 10 -45.43 -4.30 22.75
C PHE A 10 -44.43 -4.09 21.60
N ILE A 11 -44.74 -3.15 20.69
CA ILE A 11 -43.87 -2.80 19.58
C ILE A 11 -42.53 -2.28 20.11
N HIS A 12 -42.55 -1.36 21.07
CA HIS A 12 -41.34 -0.79 21.66
C HIS A 12 -40.44 -1.87 22.29
N ARG A 13 -41.04 -2.83 23.00
CA ARG A 13 -40.30 -3.94 23.62
C ARG A 13 -39.67 -4.86 22.58
N ILE A 14 -40.39 -5.24 21.53
CA ILE A 14 -39.83 -6.08 20.44
C ILE A 14 -38.74 -5.34 19.72
N LEU A 15 -39.00 -4.12 19.31
CA LEU A 15 -38.00 -3.30 18.56
C LEU A 15 -36.78 -3.03 19.42
N GLY A 16 -36.96 -2.69 20.70
CA GLY A 16 -35.86 -2.48 21.63
C GLY A 16 -35.01 -3.73 21.83
N THR A 17 -35.62 -4.90 21.95
CA THR A 17 -34.87 -6.17 22.07
C THR A 17 -34.11 -6.48 20.78
N ALA A 18 -34.73 -6.32 19.61
CA ALA A 18 -34.09 -6.55 18.34
C ALA A 18 -32.86 -5.59 18.12
N LEU A 19 -33.07 -4.32 18.41
CA LEU A 19 -32.01 -3.31 18.33
C LEU A 19 -30.90 -3.58 19.34
N SER A 20 -31.19 -4.01 20.56
CA SER A 20 -30.15 -4.34 21.56
C SER A 20 -29.27 -5.49 21.10
N ILE A 21 -29.84 -6.51 20.48
CA ILE A 21 -29.08 -7.62 19.91
C ILE A 21 -28.18 -7.11 18.76
N LEU A 22 -28.76 -6.30 17.86
CA LEU A 22 -28.01 -5.71 16.75
C LEU A 22 -26.82 -4.86 17.25
N PHE A 23 -27.03 -4.00 18.24
CA PHE A 23 -25.96 -3.21 18.85
C PHE A 23 -24.92 -4.07 19.53
N LEU A 24 -25.31 -5.16 20.20
CA LEU A 24 -24.37 -6.10 20.80
C LEU A 24 -23.46 -6.72 19.74
N VAL A 25 -24.03 -7.22 18.65
CA VAL A 25 -23.27 -7.80 17.53
C VAL A 25 -22.33 -6.75 16.93
N TRP A 26 -22.83 -5.53 16.72
CA TRP A 26 -22.01 -4.44 16.19
C TRP A 26 -20.85 -4.05 17.11
N PHE A 27 -21.12 -4.00 18.42
CA PHE A 27 -20.09 -3.73 19.43
C PHE A 27 -19.02 -4.83 19.45
N LEU A 28 -19.42 -6.10 19.42
CA LEU A 28 -18.50 -7.24 19.36
C LEU A 28 -17.67 -7.21 18.08
N SER A 29 -18.29 -6.89 16.93
CA SER A 29 -17.57 -6.70 15.66
C SER A 29 -16.53 -5.58 15.76
N GLY A 30 -16.87 -4.45 16.37
CA GLY A 30 -15.94 -3.36 16.61
C GLY A 30 -14.77 -3.77 17.51
N LEU A 31 -15.03 -4.57 18.54
CA LEU A 31 -13.98 -5.11 19.41
C LEU A 31 -13.01 -6.01 18.62
N VAL A 32 -13.53 -6.88 17.77
CA VAL A 32 -12.69 -7.73 16.91
C VAL A 32 -11.80 -6.87 16.01
N MET A 33 -12.34 -5.80 15.41
CA MET A 33 -11.57 -4.89 14.54
C MET A 33 -10.43 -4.15 15.26
N ILE A 34 -10.51 -3.95 16.58
CA ILE A 34 -9.42 -3.35 17.36
C ILE A 34 -8.23 -4.30 17.44
N TYR A 35 -8.47 -5.60 17.62
CA TYR A 35 -7.43 -6.61 17.76
C TYR A 35 -6.96 -7.21 16.43
N HIS A 36 -7.82 -7.20 15.43
CA HIS A 36 -7.55 -7.71 14.08
C HIS A 36 -7.71 -6.58 13.07
N THR A 37 -6.68 -5.75 12.96
CA THR A 37 -6.63 -4.71 11.93
C THR A 37 -6.51 -5.34 10.54
N PHE A 38 -6.97 -4.62 9.53
CA PHE A 38 -6.79 -5.03 8.13
C PHE A 38 -5.30 -5.28 7.85
N PRO A 39 -4.93 -6.43 7.26
CA PRO A 39 -3.52 -6.76 7.01
C PRO A 39 -2.89 -5.71 6.09
N ARG A 40 -1.87 -5.05 6.60
CA ARG A 40 -1.09 -4.05 5.86
C ARG A 40 0.38 -4.30 6.11
N ALA A 41 1.16 -4.23 5.05
CA ALA A 41 2.59 -4.10 5.21
C ALA A 41 2.90 -2.80 5.97
N ASP A 42 3.43 -2.91 7.17
CA ASP A 42 3.78 -1.75 7.97
C ASP A 42 5.06 -1.07 7.45
N ARG A 43 5.44 0.05 8.07
CA ARG A 43 6.65 0.77 7.66
C ARG A 43 7.92 0.02 8.02
N ALA A 44 7.91 -0.76 9.09
CA ALA A 44 9.05 -1.54 9.54
C ALA A 44 9.29 -2.71 8.58
N ASP A 45 8.22 -3.43 8.21
CA ASP A 45 8.27 -4.51 7.21
C ASP A 45 8.81 -4.01 5.88
N LYS A 46 8.29 -2.88 5.40
CA LYS A 46 8.75 -2.28 4.14
C LYS A 46 10.24 -1.93 4.21
N ARG A 47 10.70 -1.30 5.29
CA ARG A 47 12.11 -0.95 5.46
C ARG A 47 13.02 -2.17 5.53
N ALA A 48 12.59 -3.23 6.22
CA ALA A 48 13.36 -4.47 6.33
C ALA A 48 13.56 -5.18 4.99
N LYS A 49 12.68 -4.89 4.01
CA LYS A 49 12.69 -5.49 2.67
C LYS A 49 13.20 -4.56 1.57
N MET A 50 13.53 -3.33 1.92
CA MET A 50 14.16 -2.39 0.98
C MET A 50 15.63 -2.74 0.77
N ASP A 51 16.10 -2.54 -0.45
CA ASP A 51 17.54 -2.66 -0.76
C ASP A 51 18.32 -1.61 0.03
N ILE A 52 19.56 -1.97 0.43
CA ILE A 52 20.46 -1.06 1.13
C ILE A 52 20.89 0.05 0.16
N LEU A 53 20.80 1.31 0.61
CA LEU A 53 21.27 2.44 -0.16
C LEU A 53 22.79 2.40 -0.31
N SER A 54 23.27 2.43 -1.55
CA SER A 54 24.69 2.70 -1.80
C SER A 54 24.93 4.20 -1.68
N LEU A 55 25.80 4.58 -0.73
CA LEU A 55 26.22 5.97 -0.52
C LEU A 55 27.57 6.27 -1.15
N GLU A 56 28.11 5.32 -1.92
CA GLU A 56 29.38 5.48 -2.60
C GLU A 56 29.21 6.35 -3.87
N ASN A 57 30.13 7.28 -4.06
CA ASN A 57 30.19 8.14 -5.25
C ASN A 57 28.89 8.94 -5.55
N LEU A 58 28.21 9.40 -4.50
CA LEU A 58 27.05 10.25 -4.69
C LEU A 58 27.42 11.57 -5.36
N PRO A 59 26.66 12.03 -6.37
CA PRO A 59 26.87 13.33 -6.97
C PRO A 59 26.60 14.46 -5.96
N SER A 60 27.31 15.57 -6.13
CA SER A 60 27.06 16.78 -5.34
C SER A 60 25.70 17.40 -5.69
N LEU A 61 25.14 18.20 -4.78
CA LEU A 61 23.88 18.89 -5.04
C LEU A 61 23.97 19.80 -6.28
N ASP A 62 25.09 20.43 -6.54
CA ASP A 62 25.30 21.23 -7.75
C ASP A 62 25.26 20.41 -9.05
N GLN A 63 25.72 19.16 -8.99
CA GLN A 63 25.63 18.26 -10.15
C GLN A 63 24.18 17.78 -10.37
N ILE A 64 23.42 17.60 -9.29
CA ILE A 64 22.00 17.26 -9.36
C ILE A 64 21.18 18.43 -9.88
N GLU A 65 21.44 19.65 -9.39
CA GLU A 65 20.75 20.86 -9.84
C GLU A 65 20.90 21.10 -11.35
N LYS A 66 22.07 20.79 -11.91
CA LYS A 66 22.31 20.87 -13.37
C LYS A 66 21.47 19.88 -14.19
N ARG A 67 20.96 18.82 -13.58
CA ARG A 67 20.09 17.84 -14.25
C ARG A 67 18.61 18.21 -14.18
N LEU A 68 18.26 19.23 -13.37
CA LEU A 68 16.90 19.75 -13.29
C LEU A 68 16.61 20.75 -14.40
N PRO A 69 15.34 20.93 -14.77
CA PRO A 69 14.95 22.02 -15.66
C PRO A 69 15.39 23.38 -15.11
N GLN A 70 15.78 24.28 -16.02
CA GLN A 70 16.26 25.61 -15.64
C GLN A 70 15.21 26.38 -14.83
N ASN A 71 15.66 27.12 -13.81
CA ASN A 71 14.84 27.96 -12.93
C ASN A 71 13.91 27.20 -11.98
N GLU A 72 14.27 26.01 -11.56
CA GLU A 72 13.58 25.31 -10.48
C GLU A 72 14.38 25.31 -9.19
N ARG A 73 13.75 25.73 -8.10
CA ARG A 73 14.35 25.73 -6.76
C ARG A 73 14.05 24.42 -6.06
N ILE A 74 15.10 23.75 -5.58
CA ILE A 74 14.97 22.54 -4.77
C ILE A 74 14.40 22.92 -3.41
N SER A 75 13.27 22.34 -3.04
CA SER A 75 12.64 22.49 -1.73
C SER A 75 12.94 21.32 -0.79
N HIS A 76 13.08 20.12 -1.34
CA HIS A 76 13.34 18.91 -0.57
C HIS A 76 14.07 17.87 -1.41
N VAL A 77 15.03 17.18 -0.78
CA VAL A 77 15.78 16.07 -1.40
C VAL A 77 15.70 14.87 -0.48
N THR A 78 15.33 13.72 -1.04
CA THR A 78 15.34 12.45 -0.33
C THR A 78 16.10 11.42 -1.16
N LEU A 79 16.89 10.59 -0.52
CA LEU A 79 17.52 9.43 -1.12
C LEU A 79 16.66 8.20 -0.90
N ASN A 80 16.35 7.53 -1.99
CA ASN A 80 15.58 6.28 -1.96
C ASN A 80 16.32 5.20 -2.76
N SER A 81 16.05 3.95 -2.44
CA SER A 81 16.42 2.83 -3.31
C SER A 81 15.26 2.56 -4.26
N TYR A 82 15.53 2.53 -5.54
CA TYR A 82 14.57 2.17 -6.57
C TYR A 82 15.15 1.02 -7.41
N LEU A 83 14.59 -0.18 -7.27
CA LEU A 83 15.02 -1.41 -7.93
C LEU A 83 16.53 -1.70 -7.75
N GLY A 84 17.07 -1.44 -6.56
CA GLY A 84 18.49 -1.64 -6.23
C GLY A 84 19.41 -0.50 -6.64
N GLN A 85 18.90 0.54 -7.28
CA GLN A 85 19.65 1.76 -7.58
C GLN A 85 19.31 2.86 -6.58
N THR A 86 20.32 3.64 -6.21
CA THR A 86 20.12 4.85 -5.39
C THR A 86 19.58 5.96 -6.26
N VAL A 87 18.47 6.55 -5.86
CA VAL A 87 17.75 7.59 -6.60
C VAL A 87 17.52 8.80 -5.69
N PHE A 88 17.78 9.98 -6.21
CA PHE A 88 17.40 11.24 -5.59
C PHE A 88 15.96 11.57 -5.97
N HIS A 89 15.07 11.55 -5.00
CA HIS A 89 13.73 12.11 -5.15
C HIS A 89 13.76 13.58 -4.76
N ILE A 90 13.61 14.45 -5.73
CA ILE A 90 13.74 15.90 -5.58
C ILE A 90 12.38 16.54 -5.75
N ARG A 91 11.99 17.32 -4.77
CA ARG A 91 10.79 18.15 -4.85
C ARG A 91 11.19 19.60 -5.09
N THR A 92 10.57 20.19 -6.10
CA THR A 92 10.71 21.62 -6.44
C THR A 92 9.36 22.32 -6.22
N GLU A 93 9.30 23.61 -6.46
CA GLU A 93 8.04 24.37 -6.43
C GLU A 93 7.07 23.95 -7.56
N LYS A 94 7.60 23.42 -8.66
CA LYS A 94 6.81 23.08 -9.85
C LYS A 94 6.48 21.60 -9.98
N GLY A 95 7.24 20.70 -9.29
CA GLY A 95 7.00 19.27 -9.40
C GLY A 95 7.99 18.42 -8.62
N SER A 96 7.98 17.11 -8.89
CA SER A 96 8.90 16.15 -8.30
C SER A 96 9.66 15.42 -9.42
N TYR A 97 10.94 15.19 -9.19
CA TYR A 97 11.88 14.57 -10.14
C TYR A 97 12.63 13.44 -9.47
N ASP A 98 12.74 12.32 -10.16
CA ASP A 98 13.56 11.19 -9.72
C ASP A 98 14.83 11.11 -10.58
N ILE A 99 15.97 11.33 -9.96
CA ILE A 99 17.28 11.39 -10.63
C ILE A 99 18.15 10.25 -10.10
N PRO A 100 18.63 9.32 -10.96
CA PRO A 100 19.58 8.29 -10.56
C PRO A 100 20.85 8.89 -9.96
N ALA A 101 21.34 8.30 -8.87
CA ALA A 101 22.58 8.73 -8.23
C ALA A 101 23.83 8.37 -9.05
N ASP A 102 23.70 7.35 -9.88
CA ASP A 102 24.75 6.98 -10.83
C ASP A 102 24.73 7.88 -12.07
N SER A 103 25.68 7.67 -12.97
CA SER A 103 25.80 8.44 -14.21
C SER A 103 24.76 8.04 -15.27
N THR A 104 23.87 7.09 -14.98
CA THR A 104 22.82 6.70 -15.91
C THR A 104 21.72 7.78 -15.96
N GLU A 105 21.29 8.15 -17.15
CA GLU A 105 20.26 9.19 -17.34
C GLU A 105 18.84 8.65 -17.16
N ARG A 106 18.68 7.34 -16.97
CA ARG A 106 17.37 6.69 -16.95
C ARG A 106 17.18 5.85 -15.71
N LEU A 107 15.99 5.96 -15.14
CA LEU A 107 15.54 5.04 -14.10
C LEU A 107 15.37 3.64 -14.69
N PRO A 108 15.63 2.58 -13.89
CA PRO A 108 15.36 1.22 -14.32
C PRO A 108 13.86 1.04 -14.56
N VAL A 109 13.51 0.33 -15.61
CA VAL A 109 12.13 0.00 -15.93
C VAL A 109 11.71 -1.21 -15.08
N ILE A 110 10.54 -1.12 -14.47
CA ILE A 110 9.95 -2.26 -13.76
C ILE A 110 9.63 -3.34 -14.81
N ASP A 111 10.27 -4.49 -14.68
CA ASP A 111 9.99 -5.66 -15.48
C ASP A 111 9.38 -6.78 -14.62
N TRP A 112 8.97 -7.85 -15.27
CA TRP A 112 8.38 -9.01 -14.59
C TRP A 112 9.34 -9.65 -13.56
N ASN A 113 10.63 -9.68 -13.82
CA ASN A 113 11.63 -10.25 -12.92
C ASN A 113 11.71 -9.44 -11.61
N HIS A 114 11.65 -8.11 -11.72
CA HIS A 114 11.59 -7.23 -10.55
C HIS A 114 10.36 -7.48 -9.70
N ILE A 115 9.19 -7.60 -10.34
CA ILE A 115 7.92 -7.87 -9.65
C ILE A 115 7.97 -9.20 -8.90
N GLN A 116 8.47 -10.26 -9.56
CA GLN A 116 8.65 -11.57 -8.93
C GLN A 116 9.66 -11.53 -7.78
N ARG A 117 10.78 -10.81 -7.95
CA ARG A 117 11.78 -10.63 -6.89
C ARG A 117 11.16 -9.95 -5.68
N VAL A 118 10.39 -8.88 -5.86
CA VAL A 118 9.68 -8.21 -4.77
C VAL A 118 8.73 -9.18 -4.08
N ALA A 119 7.95 -9.97 -4.82
CA ALA A 119 7.06 -10.97 -4.23
C ALA A 119 7.82 -11.98 -3.35
N SER A 120 8.97 -12.46 -3.82
CA SER A 120 9.82 -13.41 -3.09
C SER A 120 10.46 -12.82 -1.83
N LEU A 121 10.66 -11.50 -1.76
CA LEU A 121 11.10 -10.83 -0.54
C LEU A 121 10.03 -10.84 0.57
N TRP A 122 8.75 -10.85 0.18
CA TRP A 122 7.65 -10.85 1.14
C TRP A 122 7.27 -12.23 1.63
N ASN A 123 7.35 -13.23 0.76
CA ASN A 123 7.09 -14.62 1.14
C ASN A 123 8.06 -15.54 0.40
N THR A 124 8.74 -16.38 1.17
CA THR A 124 9.73 -17.35 0.65
C THR A 124 9.12 -18.63 0.10
N SER A 125 7.81 -18.84 0.29
CA SER A 125 7.08 -19.98 -0.26
C SER A 125 6.98 -19.87 -1.79
N SER A 126 6.84 -21.00 -2.46
CA SER A 126 6.67 -21.00 -3.90
C SER A 126 5.40 -20.27 -4.33
N ILE A 127 5.49 -19.57 -5.46
CA ILE A 127 4.35 -18.89 -6.07
C ILE A 127 3.51 -19.96 -6.77
N ALA A 128 2.27 -20.16 -6.32
CA ALA A 128 1.36 -21.14 -6.89
C ALA A 128 0.66 -20.60 -8.15
N LYS A 129 0.28 -19.30 -8.13
CA LYS A 129 -0.46 -18.64 -9.20
C LYS A 129 -0.23 -17.13 -9.14
N VAL A 130 -0.33 -16.48 -10.30
CA VAL A 130 -0.36 -15.01 -10.39
C VAL A 130 -1.54 -14.60 -11.27
N ASP A 131 -2.34 -13.67 -10.77
CA ASP A 131 -3.45 -13.07 -11.50
C ASP A 131 -3.11 -11.60 -11.82
N SER A 132 -3.40 -11.16 -13.04
CA SER A 132 -3.28 -9.75 -13.43
C SER A 132 -4.65 -9.08 -13.29
N LEU A 133 -4.72 -8.09 -12.42
CA LEU A 133 -5.95 -7.35 -12.13
C LEU A 133 -5.93 -6.00 -12.85
N TYR A 134 -7.01 -5.70 -13.56
CA TYR A 134 -7.26 -4.41 -14.22
C TYR A 134 -8.42 -3.65 -13.59
N THR A 135 -9.01 -4.23 -12.54
CA THR A 135 -10.07 -3.64 -11.72
C THR A 135 -9.76 -3.86 -10.26
N LEU A 136 -10.30 -3.01 -9.39
CA LEU A 136 -10.08 -3.15 -7.95
C LEU A 136 -10.74 -4.42 -7.42
N ASP A 137 -10.00 -5.17 -6.62
CA ASP A 137 -10.49 -6.28 -5.82
C ASP A 137 -11.04 -5.76 -4.47
N GLN A 138 -11.87 -6.58 -3.82
CA GLN A 138 -12.42 -6.28 -2.48
C GLN A 138 -11.34 -5.99 -1.43
N TRP A 139 -10.14 -6.53 -1.62
CA TRP A 139 -9.00 -6.35 -0.72
C TRP A 139 -8.17 -5.10 -1.00
N ILE A 140 -8.46 -4.40 -2.10
CA ILE A 140 -7.83 -3.13 -2.48
C ILE A 140 -8.91 -2.05 -2.59
N PRO A 141 -9.58 -1.68 -1.47
CA PRO A 141 -10.74 -0.78 -1.54
C PRO A 141 -10.38 0.68 -1.76
N PHE A 142 -9.11 1.09 -1.64
CA PHE A 142 -8.71 2.48 -1.60
C PHE A 142 -7.75 2.92 -2.72
N GLY A 143 -8.12 3.90 -3.32
CA GLY A 143 -7.93 4.87 -4.38
C GLY A 143 -6.56 5.08 -5.04
N ARG A 144 -5.40 4.95 -4.41
CA ARG A 144 -4.13 5.23 -5.08
C ARG A 144 -3.76 4.19 -6.14
N LEU A 145 -4.10 2.94 -5.90
CA LEU A 145 -3.81 1.84 -6.82
C LEU A 145 -4.68 1.85 -8.09
N LYS A 146 -5.69 2.72 -8.18
CA LYS A 146 -6.51 2.86 -9.39
C LYS A 146 -5.73 3.36 -10.61
N GLU A 147 -4.66 4.10 -10.38
CA GLU A 147 -3.82 4.69 -11.42
C GLU A 147 -2.61 3.82 -11.74
N GLU A 148 -2.41 2.72 -10.99
CA GLU A 148 -1.23 1.86 -11.04
C GLU A 148 -1.55 0.45 -11.57
N PHE A 149 -2.46 0.34 -12.53
CA PHE A 149 -2.75 -0.93 -13.20
C PHE A 149 -1.69 -1.27 -14.27
N PRO A 150 -1.41 -2.58 -14.47
CA PRO A 150 -1.98 -3.75 -13.84
C PRO A 150 -1.45 -3.99 -12.43
N ILE A 151 -2.32 -4.53 -11.55
CA ILE A 151 -1.93 -5.03 -10.23
C ILE A 151 -1.78 -6.54 -10.33
N TYR A 152 -0.65 -7.05 -9.86
CA TYR A 152 -0.38 -8.49 -9.84
C TYR A 152 -0.71 -9.06 -8.47
N LYS A 153 -1.63 -10.02 -8.46
CA LYS A 153 -2.02 -10.77 -7.27
C LYS A 153 -1.27 -12.09 -7.25
N PHE A 154 -0.33 -12.23 -6.33
CA PHE A 154 0.44 -13.43 -6.11
C PHE A 154 -0.26 -14.31 -5.09
N HIS A 155 -0.42 -15.59 -5.40
CA HIS A 155 -0.89 -16.63 -4.50
C HIS A 155 0.26 -17.52 -4.12
N PHE A 156 0.55 -17.65 -2.83
CA PHE A 156 1.64 -18.49 -2.34
C PHE A 156 1.13 -19.89 -1.97
N ALA A 157 1.99 -20.91 -2.16
CA ALA A 157 1.71 -22.29 -1.82
C ALA A 157 2.06 -22.61 -0.36
N ASP A 158 1.75 -21.71 0.55
CA ASP A 158 1.90 -21.89 1.98
C ASP A 158 0.60 -22.39 2.63
N PRO A 159 0.65 -22.98 3.84
CA PRO A 159 -0.53 -23.48 4.53
C PRO A 159 -1.61 -22.43 4.78
N GLU A 160 -1.17 -21.17 4.99
CA GLU A 160 -2.04 -20.05 5.28
C GLU A 160 -2.61 -19.38 4.02
N ARG A 161 -2.14 -19.78 2.83
CA ARG A 161 -2.57 -19.27 1.52
C ARG A 161 -2.45 -17.75 1.43
N HIS A 162 -1.30 -17.23 1.81
CA HIS A 162 -1.05 -15.79 1.73
C HIS A 162 -1.21 -15.27 0.30
N GLU A 163 -1.73 -14.07 0.22
CA GLU A 163 -1.87 -13.32 -1.04
C GLU A 163 -1.12 -11.99 -0.93
N LEU A 164 -0.45 -11.60 -2.00
CA LEU A 164 0.28 -10.34 -2.06
C LEU A 164 -0.10 -9.59 -3.33
N TYR A 165 -0.37 -8.30 -3.19
CA TYR A 165 -0.72 -7.41 -4.29
C TYR A 165 0.44 -6.45 -4.55
N ILE A 166 0.91 -6.42 -5.79
CA ILE A 166 2.02 -5.56 -6.24
C ILE A 166 1.55 -4.81 -7.48
N SER A 167 1.68 -3.47 -7.46
CA SER A 167 1.50 -2.62 -8.64
C SER A 167 2.76 -2.63 -9.51
N SER A 168 2.58 -2.40 -10.79
CA SER A 168 3.70 -2.26 -11.75
C SER A 168 4.23 -0.84 -11.79
#